data_ac17709367d3afbe038c5d63ae927c14
#
_entry.id   ac17709367d3afbe038c5d63ae927c14
#
_cell.length_a   1.000
_cell.length_b   1.000
_cell.length_c   1.000
_cell.angle_alpha   90.00
_cell.angle_beta   90.00
_cell.angle_gamma   90.00
#
_symmetry.space_group_name_H-M   'P 1'
#
loop_
_entity.id
_entity.type
_entity.pdbx_description
1 polymer ?
#
loop_
_entity_poly.entity_id
_entity_poly.type
_entity_poly.pdbx_seq_one_letter_code
_entity_poly.pdbx_strand_id
1 'polypeptide(L)'
;MEQKQNSNIIIENIRWAASCNLSYMASFAEKAAKLSKEQIDLYADLWKKLVEENAALRVLIDNRVINTSEDFFDNAILSFISKEPKSQVSVISDFLGKWYCADFGFVSERIEYFIEIGKIEIVENKTDNKGSFIIRTIKKK
;
A
#
# COMPACT_ATOMS: atom_id res chain seq x y z
N MET A 1 14.10 28.29 11.15
CA MET A 1 13.13 27.78 10.15
C MET A 1 13.58 26.48 9.45
N GLU A 2 14.75 25.92 9.80
CA GLU A 2 15.31 24.71 9.16
C GLU A 2 14.93 23.36 9.84
N GLN A 3 14.40 23.38 11.06
CA GLN A 3 14.07 22.15 11.78
C GLN A 3 12.72 21.49 11.36
N LYS A 4 11.83 22.21 10.69
CA LYS A 4 10.54 21.64 10.23
C LYS A 4 10.67 20.81 8.95
N GLN A 5 11.70 21.03 8.13
CA GLN A 5 11.88 20.29 6.88
C GLN A 5 12.46 18.89 7.09
N ASN A 6 13.29 18.71 8.13
CA ASN A 6 13.89 17.41 8.45
C ASN A 6 12.93 16.39 9.10
N SER A 7 11.91 16.85 9.83
CA SER A 7 10.96 15.95 10.47
C SER A 7 10.03 15.24 9.47
N ASN A 8 9.64 15.91 8.39
CA ASN A 8 8.75 15.33 7.37
C ASN A 8 9.45 14.25 6.52
N ILE A 9 10.74 14.42 6.23
CA ILE A 9 11.52 13.43 5.47
C ILE A 9 11.72 12.14 6.29
N ILE A 10 11.90 12.26 7.60
CA ILE A 10 12.05 11.11 8.50
C ILE A 10 10.76 10.29 8.58
N ILE A 11 9.59 10.93 8.65
CA ILE A 11 8.29 10.25 8.72
C ILE A 11 7.98 9.53 7.39
N GLU A 12 8.31 10.12 6.24
CA GLU A 12 8.11 9.49 4.94
C GLU A 12 8.97 8.23 4.72
N ASN A 13 10.16 8.19 5.31
CA ASN A 13 11.08 7.05 5.15
C ASN A 13 10.78 5.85 6.06
N ILE A 14 9.93 6.01 7.09
CA ILE A 14 9.57 4.91 8.02
C ILE A 14 8.16 4.38 7.72
N ARG A 15 7.78 4.23 6.47
CA ARG A 15 6.46 3.67 6.11
C ARG A 15 6.27 2.22 6.53
N TRP A 16 7.37 1.47 6.64
CA TRP A 16 7.37 0.06 6.99
C TRP A 16 8.44 -0.21 8.04
N ALA A 17 8.11 0.01 9.30
CA ALA A 17 9.02 -0.28 10.41
C ALA A 17 9.57 -1.73 10.34
N ALA A 18 8.74 -2.68 9.90
CA ALA A 18 9.13 -4.07 9.70
C ALA A 18 10.21 -4.29 8.61
N SER A 19 10.38 -3.35 7.69
CA SER A 19 11.42 -3.41 6.65
C SER A 19 12.73 -2.74 7.06
N CYS A 20 12.76 -2.10 8.22
CA CYS A 20 13.95 -1.43 8.72
C CYS A 20 14.84 -2.41 9.49
N ASN A 21 16.16 -2.33 9.30
CA ASN A 21 17.09 -3.07 10.15
C ASN A 21 17.13 -2.49 11.58
N LEU A 22 17.53 -3.29 12.56
CA LEU A 22 17.53 -2.91 13.97
C LEU A 22 18.39 -1.68 14.29
N SER A 23 19.54 -1.50 13.63
CA SER A 23 20.40 -0.33 13.85
C SER A 23 19.78 0.96 13.35
N TYR A 24 19.06 0.89 12.22
CA TYR A 24 18.29 2.01 11.69
C TYR A 24 17.15 2.38 12.64
N MET A 25 16.37 1.40 13.12
CA MET A 25 15.32 1.60 14.10
C MET A 25 15.83 2.22 15.40
N ALA A 26 16.99 1.73 15.92
CA ALA A 26 17.59 2.28 17.13
C ALA A 26 17.95 3.77 16.96
N SER A 27 18.48 4.18 15.80
CA SER A 27 18.81 5.58 15.53
C SER A 27 17.60 6.53 15.54
N PHE A 28 16.40 6.02 15.25
CA PHE A 28 15.18 6.78 15.38
C PHE A 28 14.68 6.81 16.83
N ALA A 29 14.78 5.69 17.54
CA ALA A 29 14.34 5.62 18.94
C ALA A 29 15.05 6.65 19.83
N GLU A 30 16.34 6.91 19.57
CA GLU A 30 17.11 7.93 20.27
C GLU A 30 16.62 9.37 20.01
N LYS A 31 16.04 9.61 18.82
CA LYS A 31 15.57 10.93 18.37
C LYS A 31 14.06 11.10 18.56
N ALA A 32 13.32 10.02 18.84
CA ALA A 32 11.90 10.04 18.97
C ALA A 32 11.46 10.80 20.23
N ALA A 33 10.55 11.74 20.08
CA ALA A 33 9.90 12.36 21.21
C ALA A 33 8.98 11.34 21.91
N LYS A 34 9.05 11.29 23.23
CA LYS A 34 8.13 10.49 24.03
C LYS A 34 6.72 11.07 23.90
N LEU A 35 5.75 10.20 23.64
CA LEU A 35 4.35 10.61 23.67
C LEU A 35 3.92 10.97 25.09
N SER A 36 3.11 12.01 25.24
CA SER A 36 2.46 12.30 26.51
C SER A 36 1.39 11.23 26.80
N LYS A 37 0.97 11.16 28.06
CA LYS A 37 -0.10 10.23 28.46
C LYS A 37 -1.38 10.50 27.66
N GLU A 38 -1.74 11.76 27.49
CA GLU A 38 -2.93 12.18 26.73
C GLU A 38 -2.85 11.74 25.26
N GLN A 39 -1.67 11.82 24.65
CA GLN A 39 -1.46 11.32 23.28
C GLN A 39 -1.60 9.82 23.21
N ILE A 40 -1.06 9.08 24.19
CA ILE A 40 -1.20 7.62 24.26
C ILE A 40 -2.66 7.24 24.41
N ASP A 41 -3.38 7.87 25.32
CA ASP A 41 -4.81 7.62 25.58
C ASP A 41 -5.64 7.91 24.31
N LEU A 42 -5.38 9.04 23.63
CA LEU A 42 -6.02 9.40 22.36
C LEU A 42 -5.80 8.33 21.27
N TYR A 43 -4.56 7.88 21.08
CA TYR A 43 -4.28 6.85 20.08
C TYR A 43 -4.88 5.49 20.46
N ALA A 44 -4.92 5.16 21.76
CA ALA A 44 -5.57 3.94 22.22
C ALA A 44 -7.08 3.94 21.93
N ASP A 45 -7.75 5.08 22.13
CA ASP A 45 -9.19 5.22 21.85
C ASP A 45 -9.47 5.21 20.34
N LEU A 46 -8.63 5.87 19.53
CA LEU A 46 -8.71 5.78 18.08
C LEU A 46 -8.54 4.33 17.59
N TRP A 47 -7.59 3.60 18.18
CA TRP A 47 -7.39 2.19 17.84
C TRP A 47 -8.60 1.33 18.18
N LYS A 48 -9.18 1.49 19.39
CA LYS A 48 -10.41 0.77 19.79
C LYS A 48 -11.53 1.02 18.77
N LYS A 49 -11.75 2.29 18.41
CA LYS A 49 -12.76 2.66 17.42
C LYS A 49 -12.51 1.98 16.08
N LEU A 50 -11.27 1.96 15.58
CA LEU A 50 -10.93 1.28 14.34
C LEU A 50 -11.17 -0.24 14.41
N VAL A 51 -10.92 -0.87 15.56
CA VAL A 51 -11.21 -2.29 15.78
C VAL A 51 -12.72 -2.55 15.77
N GLU A 52 -13.51 -1.71 16.44
CA GLU A 52 -14.96 -1.83 16.49
C GLU A 52 -15.62 -1.64 15.11
N GLU A 53 -15.13 -0.69 14.33
CA GLU A 53 -15.62 -0.42 12.98
C GLU A 53 -15.31 -1.54 11.99
N ASN A 54 -14.24 -2.31 12.22
CA ASN A 54 -13.80 -3.46 11.43
C ASN A 54 -13.94 -3.28 9.91
N ALA A 55 -13.52 -2.12 9.39
CA ALA A 55 -13.66 -1.79 7.98
C ALA A 55 -12.79 -2.69 7.08
N ALA A 56 -13.30 -3.03 5.90
CA ALA A 56 -12.61 -3.87 4.92
C ALA A 56 -11.30 -3.22 4.44
N LEU A 57 -11.31 -1.91 4.20
CA LEU A 57 -10.13 -1.14 3.81
C LEU A 57 -10.06 0.17 4.59
N ARG A 58 -8.84 0.57 4.95
CA ARG A 58 -8.55 1.85 5.56
C ARG A 58 -7.49 2.58 4.76
N VAL A 59 -7.73 3.86 4.50
CA VAL A 59 -6.80 4.72 3.78
C VAL A 59 -6.44 5.93 4.64
N LEU A 60 -5.23 6.44 4.48
CA LEU A 60 -4.77 7.65 5.14
C LEU A 60 -4.89 8.83 4.16
N ILE A 61 -5.81 9.75 4.43
CA ILE A 61 -6.01 10.97 3.64
C ILE A 61 -5.89 12.17 4.59
N ASP A 62 -5.03 13.11 4.27
CA ASP A 62 -4.79 14.33 5.09
C ASP A 62 -4.56 14.00 6.57
N ASN A 63 -3.72 13.02 6.86
CA ASN A 63 -3.41 12.52 8.20
C ASN A 63 -4.62 11.95 8.97
N ARG A 64 -5.70 11.61 8.29
CA ARG A 64 -6.88 10.96 8.87
C ARG A 64 -7.05 9.57 8.31
N VAL A 65 -7.29 8.60 9.19
CA VAL A 65 -7.68 7.25 8.79
C VAL A 65 -9.16 7.29 8.39
N ILE A 66 -9.44 6.89 7.16
CA ILE A 66 -10.79 6.85 6.60
C ILE A 66 -11.11 5.40 6.24
N ASN A 67 -12.24 4.92 6.73
CA ASN A 67 -12.80 3.64 6.33
C ASN A 67 -13.40 3.75 4.92
N THR A 68 -13.14 2.77 4.08
CA THR A 68 -13.64 2.75 2.70
C THR A 68 -13.92 1.32 2.26
N SER A 69 -14.57 1.18 1.11
CA SER A 69 -14.83 -0.11 0.48
C SER A 69 -13.58 -0.64 -0.22
N GLU A 70 -13.57 -1.95 -0.49
CA GLU A 70 -12.44 -2.62 -1.16
C GLU A 70 -12.19 -2.10 -2.57
N ASP A 71 -13.21 -1.54 -3.22
CA ASP A 71 -13.15 -1.02 -4.59
C ASP A 71 -12.62 0.42 -4.68
N PHE A 72 -12.25 1.03 -3.56
CA PHE A 72 -11.77 2.41 -3.49
C PHE A 72 -10.65 2.72 -4.52
N PHE A 73 -9.73 1.78 -4.72
CA PHE A 73 -8.63 1.94 -5.65
C PHE A 73 -8.89 1.38 -7.06
N ASP A 74 -10.04 0.80 -7.33
CA ASP A 74 -10.34 0.09 -8.57
C ASP A 74 -10.10 0.94 -9.82
N ASN A 75 -10.66 2.15 -9.84
CA ASN A 75 -10.47 3.05 -10.97
C ASN A 75 -9.01 3.48 -11.13
N ALA A 76 -8.31 3.68 -10.02
CA ALA A 76 -6.90 4.00 -10.03
C ALA A 76 -6.07 2.83 -10.56
N ILE A 77 -6.27 1.59 -10.07
CA ILE A 77 -5.59 0.39 -10.57
C ILE A 77 -5.85 0.19 -12.07
N LEU A 78 -7.10 0.27 -12.49
CA LEU A 78 -7.49 0.13 -13.90
C LEU A 78 -6.85 1.21 -14.79
N SER A 79 -6.53 2.39 -14.27
CA SER A 79 -5.86 3.44 -15.05
C SER A 79 -4.42 3.09 -15.45
N PHE A 80 -3.76 2.17 -14.73
CA PHE A 80 -2.40 1.67 -15.04
C PHE A 80 -2.39 0.52 -16.04
N ILE A 81 -3.56 -0.04 -16.36
CA ILE A 81 -3.70 -1.14 -17.31
C ILE A 81 -4.17 -0.56 -18.64
N SER A 82 -3.40 -0.75 -19.70
CA SER A 82 -3.71 -0.29 -21.06
C SER A 82 -4.33 -1.42 -21.90
N LYS A 83 -4.69 -1.11 -23.16
CA LYS A 83 -5.05 -2.10 -24.15
C LYS A 83 -3.80 -2.84 -24.68
N GLU A 84 -2.62 -2.26 -24.55
CA GLU A 84 -1.37 -2.92 -24.89
C GLU A 84 -0.97 -3.87 -23.76
N PRO A 85 -0.51 -5.08 -24.11
CA PRO A 85 -0.06 -6.08 -23.13
C PRO A 85 1.07 -5.54 -22.24
N LYS A 86 0.96 -5.74 -20.94
CA LYS A 86 1.95 -5.34 -19.94
C LYS A 86 2.07 -6.39 -18.84
N SER A 87 3.28 -6.54 -18.30
CA SER A 87 3.49 -7.42 -17.15
C SER A 87 2.65 -6.98 -15.96
N GLN A 88 1.94 -7.92 -15.33
CA GLN A 88 1.14 -7.66 -14.11
C GLN A 88 2.01 -7.06 -13.00
N VAL A 89 3.22 -7.57 -12.81
CA VAL A 89 4.16 -7.05 -11.82
C VAL A 89 4.52 -5.59 -12.10
N SER A 90 4.75 -5.23 -13.38
CA SER A 90 5.02 -3.83 -13.75
C SER A 90 3.82 -2.92 -13.48
N VAL A 91 2.60 -3.39 -13.75
CA VAL A 91 1.37 -2.63 -13.44
C VAL A 91 1.27 -2.38 -11.95
N ILE A 92 1.48 -3.41 -11.12
CA ILE A 92 1.43 -3.30 -9.66
C ILE A 92 2.52 -2.34 -9.17
N SER A 93 3.75 -2.48 -9.67
CA SER A 93 4.87 -1.63 -9.27
C SER A 93 4.63 -0.15 -9.61
N ASP A 94 4.10 0.14 -10.80
CA ASP A 94 3.79 1.50 -11.21
C ASP A 94 2.66 2.11 -10.35
N PHE A 95 1.63 1.30 -10.03
CA PHE A 95 0.57 1.72 -9.12
C PHE A 95 1.12 2.03 -7.73
N LEU A 96 1.89 1.11 -7.14
CA LEU A 96 2.47 1.28 -5.80
C LEU A 96 3.49 2.44 -5.75
N GLY A 97 4.18 2.71 -6.85
CA GLY A 97 5.06 3.88 -6.98
C GLY A 97 4.33 5.22 -6.87
N LYS A 98 3.03 5.25 -7.18
CA LYS A 98 2.18 6.45 -7.08
C LYS A 98 1.28 6.42 -5.84
N TRP A 99 0.76 5.26 -5.47
CA TRP A 99 -0.20 5.07 -4.38
C TRP A 99 0.44 4.27 -3.25
N TYR A 100 1.07 4.96 -2.32
CA TYR A 100 1.81 4.34 -1.22
C TYR A 100 0.96 3.74 -0.08
N CYS A 101 -0.35 3.80 -0.17
CA CYS A 101 -1.28 3.34 0.85
C CYS A 101 -1.84 1.93 0.61
N ALA A 102 -1.39 1.25 -0.46
CA ALA A 102 -1.75 -0.12 -0.77
C ALA A 102 -0.51 -1.02 -0.74
N ASP A 103 -0.69 -2.32 -0.59
CA ASP A 103 0.36 -3.31 -0.71
C ASP A 103 0.22 -4.15 -1.99
N PHE A 104 1.26 -4.93 -2.30
CA PHE A 104 1.31 -5.78 -3.50
C PHE A 104 0.18 -6.83 -3.52
N GLY A 105 -0.10 -7.45 -2.38
CA GLY A 105 -1.12 -8.50 -2.25
C GLY A 105 -2.50 -7.93 -2.57
N PHE A 106 -2.87 -6.82 -1.95
CA PHE A 106 -4.14 -6.14 -2.20
C PHE A 106 -4.33 -5.80 -3.70
N VAL A 107 -3.33 -5.17 -4.33
CA VAL A 107 -3.45 -4.80 -5.75
C VAL A 107 -3.54 -6.03 -6.64
N SER A 108 -2.80 -7.10 -6.31
CA SER A 108 -2.87 -8.38 -7.03
C SER A 108 -4.27 -9.00 -6.94
N GLU A 109 -4.88 -9.04 -5.76
CA GLU A 109 -6.24 -9.55 -5.55
C GLU A 109 -7.28 -8.74 -6.34
N ARG A 110 -7.15 -7.41 -6.38
CA ARG A 110 -8.04 -6.57 -7.21
C ARG A 110 -7.88 -6.85 -8.70
N ILE A 111 -6.67 -7.12 -9.18
CA ILE A 111 -6.43 -7.52 -10.58
C ILE A 111 -7.07 -8.88 -10.87
N GLU A 112 -6.96 -9.87 -9.98
CA GLU A 112 -7.67 -11.17 -10.13
C GLU A 112 -9.18 -10.94 -10.24
N TYR A 113 -9.76 -10.14 -9.37
CA TYR A 113 -11.18 -9.76 -9.47
C TYR A 113 -11.54 -9.16 -10.83
N PHE A 114 -10.72 -8.26 -11.39
CA PHE A 114 -10.97 -7.68 -12.71
C PHE A 114 -10.86 -8.70 -13.85
N ILE A 115 -10.03 -9.72 -13.70
CA ILE A 115 -9.94 -10.84 -14.64
C ILE A 115 -11.22 -11.67 -14.56
N GLU A 116 -11.68 -12.01 -13.35
CA GLU A 116 -12.92 -12.78 -13.11
C GLU A 116 -14.13 -12.11 -13.69
N ILE A 117 -14.29 -10.80 -13.50
CA ILE A 117 -15.42 -10.03 -14.07
C ILE A 117 -15.23 -9.63 -15.54
N GLY A 118 -14.13 -10.07 -16.17
CA GLY A 118 -13.86 -9.90 -17.59
C GLY A 118 -13.47 -8.49 -18.05
N LYS A 119 -13.04 -7.61 -17.14
CA LYS A 119 -12.48 -6.27 -17.48
C LYS A 119 -11.04 -6.33 -17.98
N ILE A 120 -10.31 -7.34 -17.57
CA ILE A 120 -8.92 -7.60 -17.93
C ILE A 120 -8.83 -9.00 -18.53
N GLU A 121 -7.96 -9.18 -19.52
CA GLU A 121 -7.62 -10.49 -20.03
C GLU A 121 -6.15 -10.82 -19.80
N ILE A 122 -5.87 -12.09 -19.57
CA ILE A 122 -4.52 -12.64 -19.51
C ILE A 122 -4.10 -12.93 -20.95
N VAL A 123 -3.04 -12.25 -21.40
CA VAL A 123 -2.46 -12.48 -22.74
C VAL A 123 -1.46 -13.63 -22.70
N GLU A 124 -0.69 -13.71 -21.64
CA GLU A 124 0.34 -14.73 -21.46
C GLU A 124 0.51 -15.08 -19.98
N ASN A 125 0.74 -16.36 -19.72
CA ASN A 125 1.02 -16.87 -18.38
C ASN A 125 2.23 -17.80 -18.48
N LYS A 126 3.37 -17.37 -17.95
CA LYS A 126 4.63 -18.13 -17.96
C LYS A 126 5.07 -18.40 -16.54
N THR A 127 5.63 -19.55 -16.30
CA THR A 127 6.38 -19.85 -15.09
C THR A 127 7.85 -19.46 -15.31
N ASP A 128 8.49 -18.89 -14.30
CA ASP A 128 9.94 -18.64 -14.38
C ASP A 128 10.72 -19.95 -14.56
N ASN A 129 11.98 -19.85 -14.99
CA ASN A 129 12.83 -21.01 -15.27
C ASN A 129 13.07 -21.92 -14.04
N LYS A 130 12.67 -21.50 -12.84
CA LYS A 130 12.78 -22.26 -11.58
C LYS A 130 11.44 -22.79 -11.08
N GLY A 131 10.34 -22.50 -11.78
CA GLY A 131 8.99 -22.89 -11.36
C GLY A 131 8.46 -22.12 -10.12
N SER A 132 9.16 -21.08 -9.69
CA SER A 132 8.90 -20.38 -8.42
C SER A 132 7.94 -19.21 -8.57
N PHE A 133 7.84 -18.60 -9.75
CA PHE A 133 7.01 -17.42 -9.99
C PHE A 133 6.22 -17.51 -11.28
N ILE A 134 4.96 -17.09 -11.21
CA ILE A 134 4.12 -16.93 -12.39
C ILE A 134 4.35 -15.51 -12.96
N ILE A 135 4.85 -15.44 -14.19
CA ILE A 135 4.98 -14.19 -14.93
C ILE A 135 3.75 -14.07 -15.82
N ARG A 136 2.89 -13.13 -15.48
CA ARG A 136 1.63 -12.91 -16.18
C ARG A 136 1.66 -11.59 -16.94
N THR A 137 1.22 -11.63 -18.21
CA THR A 137 1.00 -10.45 -19.04
C THR A 137 -0.49 -10.23 -19.19
N ILE A 138 -0.94 -9.01 -18.91
CA ILE A 138 -2.36 -8.62 -18.87
C ILE A 138 -2.62 -7.38 -19.72
N LYS A 139 -3.87 -7.20 -20.16
CA LYS A 139 -4.35 -5.98 -20.83
C LYS A 139 -5.83 -5.73 -20.54
N LYS A 140 -6.32 -4.51 -20.76
CA LYS A 140 -7.77 -4.24 -20.82
C LYS A 140 -8.40 -4.93 -22.02
N LYS A 141 -9.59 -5.41 -21.82
CA LYS A 141 -10.49 -5.79 -22.93
C LYS A 141 -11.04 -4.58 -23.66
#